data_9a726499ee64a989333bea8316aa5b85
#
_entry.id   9a726499ee64a989333bea8316aa5b85
#
_cell.length_a   1.000
_cell.length_b   1.000
_cell.length_c   1.000
_cell.angle_alpha   90.00
_cell.angle_beta   90.00
_cell.angle_gamma   90.00
#
_symmetry.space_group_name_H-M   'P 1'
#
loop_
_entity.id
_entity.type
_entity.pdbx_description
1 polymer ?
#
loop_
_entity_poly.entity_id
_entity_poly.type
_entity_poly.pdbx_seq_one_letter_code
_entity_poly.pdbx_strand_id
1 'polypeptide(L)'
;MTAPIQSKMATRVAIITGVVFVIAGLPKFIGFGWEVANFTRFGLPVPEAWVIAAGVIEIGGGALLIARRWVRFSCLVLALTMAVAIVVSGLGRGDIIPSLTLAPALLIACVYLGTNPPMQR
;
A
#
# COMPACT_ATOMS: atom_id res chain seq x y z
N MET A 1 -6.54 -11.63 -30.12
CA MET A 1 -5.79 -12.51 -29.20
C MET A 1 -6.26 -12.26 -27.77
N THR A 2 -6.66 -13.31 -27.08
CA THR A 2 -7.10 -13.21 -25.72
C THR A 2 -5.89 -13.13 -24.77
N ALA A 3 -6.00 -12.27 -23.77
CA ALA A 3 -4.96 -12.17 -22.75
C ALA A 3 -4.86 -13.48 -21.96
N PRO A 4 -3.67 -13.90 -21.55
CA PRO A 4 -3.51 -15.06 -20.69
C PRO A 4 -4.32 -14.90 -19.39
N ILE A 5 -4.75 -16.01 -18.82
CA ILE A 5 -5.51 -16.01 -17.54
C ILE A 5 -4.70 -15.26 -16.48
N GLN A 6 -3.39 -15.50 -16.40
CA GLN A 6 -2.51 -14.82 -15.45
C GLN A 6 -2.55 -13.31 -15.63
N SER A 7 -2.57 -12.81 -16.87
CA SER A 7 -2.63 -11.38 -17.14
C SER A 7 -3.98 -10.78 -16.68
N LYS A 8 -5.08 -11.52 -16.88
CA LYS A 8 -6.40 -11.07 -16.42
C LYS A 8 -6.47 -11.05 -14.90
N MET A 9 -5.91 -12.08 -14.25
CA MET A 9 -5.84 -12.13 -12.80
C MET A 9 -4.99 -10.99 -12.26
N ALA A 10 -3.83 -10.74 -12.86
CA ALA A 10 -2.96 -9.64 -12.46
C ALA A 10 -3.67 -8.30 -12.60
N THR A 11 -4.45 -8.10 -13.64
CA THR A 11 -5.23 -6.87 -13.83
C THR A 11 -6.24 -6.69 -12.69
N ARG A 12 -6.98 -7.74 -12.34
CA ARG A 12 -7.94 -7.69 -11.24
C ARG A 12 -7.25 -7.41 -9.92
N VAL A 13 -6.15 -8.09 -9.63
CA VAL A 13 -5.38 -7.88 -8.40
C VAL A 13 -4.87 -6.45 -8.34
N ALA A 14 -4.37 -5.92 -9.46
CA ALA A 14 -3.87 -4.55 -9.51
C ALA A 14 -4.96 -3.53 -9.18
N ILE A 15 -6.14 -3.69 -9.77
CA ILE A 15 -7.26 -2.77 -9.54
C ILE A 15 -7.73 -2.85 -8.09
N ILE A 16 -7.95 -4.06 -7.58
CA ILE A 16 -8.42 -4.26 -6.20
C ILE A 16 -7.39 -3.72 -5.21
N THR A 17 -6.13 -4.09 -5.39
CA THR A 17 -5.04 -3.64 -4.51
C THR A 17 -4.92 -2.12 -4.54
N GLY A 18 -4.99 -1.54 -5.74
CA GLY A 18 -4.92 -0.09 -5.91
C GLY A 18 -6.05 0.63 -5.20
N VAL A 19 -7.29 0.12 -5.32
CA VAL A 19 -8.44 0.70 -4.63
C VAL A 19 -8.25 0.64 -3.12
N VAL A 20 -7.78 -0.50 -2.60
CA VAL A 20 -7.53 -0.64 -1.16
C VAL A 20 -6.48 0.36 -0.69
N PHE A 21 -5.39 0.57 -1.44
CA PHE A 21 -4.37 1.54 -1.07
C PHE A 21 -4.90 2.97 -1.10
N VAL A 22 -5.70 3.34 -2.10
CA VAL A 22 -6.30 4.67 -2.14
C VAL A 22 -7.20 4.88 -0.92
N ILE A 23 -8.05 3.91 -0.61
CA ILE A 23 -8.93 3.98 0.56
C ILE A 23 -8.10 4.08 1.84
N ALA A 24 -7.03 3.31 1.97
CA ALA A 24 -6.17 3.32 3.14
C ALA A 24 -5.41 4.65 3.30
N GLY A 25 -5.07 5.30 2.19
CA GLY A 25 -4.35 6.57 2.24
C GLY A 25 -5.21 7.78 2.54
N LEU A 26 -6.51 7.72 2.22
CA LEU A 26 -7.41 8.86 2.43
C LEU A 26 -7.50 9.33 3.88
N PRO A 27 -7.63 8.44 4.89
CA PRO A 27 -7.68 8.87 6.28
C PRO A 27 -6.44 9.63 6.74
N LYS A 28 -5.29 9.43 6.09
CA LYS A 28 -4.06 10.12 6.43
C LYS A 28 -4.13 11.62 6.17
N PHE A 29 -5.09 12.04 5.36
CA PHE A 29 -5.35 13.46 5.12
C PHE A 29 -6.65 13.92 5.79
N ILE A 30 -7.71 13.11 5.70
CA ILE A 30 -9.01 13.43 6.27
C ILE A 30 -8.93 13.41 7.80
N GLY A 31 -8.29 12.40 8.39
CA GLY A 31 -8.09 12.27 9.83
C GLY A 31 -6.64 12.52 10.24
N PHE A 32 -6.02 13.56 9.70
CA PHE A 32 -4.58 13.80 9.85
C PHE A 32 -4.14 13.82 11.31
N GLY A 33 -4.87 14.55 12.17
CA GLY A 33 -4.50 14.65 13.59
C GLY A 33 -4.52 13.29 14.29
N TRP A 34 -5.50 12.47 14.00
CA TRP A 34 -5.59 11.12 14.55
C TRP A 34 -4.44 10.22 14.08
N GLU A 35 -4.10 10.32 12.79
CA GLU A 35 -2.99 9.56 12.22
C GLU A 35 -1.64 10.01 12.79
N VAL A 36 -1.45 11.32 12.99
CA VAL A 36 -0.24 11.84 13.62
C VAL A 36 -0.12 11.31 15.05
N ALA A 37 -1.22 11.26 15.79
CA ALA A 37 -1.21 10.70 17.15
C ALA A 37 -0.79 9.23 17.15
N ASN A 38 -1.29 8.43 16.19
CA ASN A 38 -0.91 7.04 16.05
C ASN A 38 0.57 6.88 15.71
N PHE A 39 1.06 7.66 14.76
CA PHE A 39 2.46 7.59 14.33
C PHE A 39 3.40 8.02 15.45
N THR A 40 2.99 9.00 16.26
CA THR A 40 3.73 9.39 17.47
C THR A 40 3.83 8.20 18.44
N ARG A 41 2.71 7.51 18.64
CA ARG A 41 2.65 6.35 19.51
C ARG A 41 3.53 5.20 19.00
N PHE A 42 3.70 5.09 17.68
CA PHE A 42 4.60 4.10 17.09
C PHE A 42 6.07 4.46 17.24
N GLY A 43 6.38 5.62 17.79
CA GLY A 43 7.75 6.03 18.05
C GLY A 43 8.47 6.64 16.87
N LEU A 44 7.76 7.06 15.84
CA LEU A 44 8.37 7.66 14.67
C LEU A 44 8.70 9.13 14.91
N PRO A 45 9.94 9.56 14.55
CA PRO A 45 10.28 10.98 14.64
C PRO A 45 9.57 11.76 13.55
N VAL A 46 9.26 13.01 13.81
CA VAL A 46 8.53 13.90 12.89
C VAL A 46 7.32 13.17 12.30
N PRO A 47 6.35 12.76 13.15
CA PRO A 47 5.24 11.90 12.70
C PRO A 47 4.42 12.52 11.58
N GLU A 48 4.29 13.85 11.53
CA GLU A 48 3.57 14.55 10.47
C GLU A 48 4.15 14.24 9.09
N ALA A 49 5.48 14.23 8.97
CA ALA A 49 6.14 13.92 7.71
C ALA A 49 5.89 12.46 7.29
N TRP A 50 5.90 11.54 8.24
CA TRP A 50 5.62 10.13 7.96
C TRP A 50 4.19 9.90 7.51
N VAL A 51 3.23 10.58 8.13
CA VAL A 51 1.81 10.49 7.74
C VAL A 51 1.62 11.00 6.31
N ILE A 52 2.18 12.16 6.00
CA ILE A 52 2.06 12.74 4.65
C ILE A 52 2.73 11.82 3.62
N ALA A 53 3.94 11.37 3.90
CA ALA A 53 4.68 10.49 2.98
C ALA A 53 3.91 9.19 2.71
N ALA A 54 3.42 8.55 3.77
CA ALA A 54 2.65 7.32 3.63
C ALA A 54 1.36 7.55 2.83
N GLY A 55 0.64 8.64 3.13
CA GLY A 55 -0.58 8.97 2.41
C GLY A 55 -0.35 9.22 0.93
N VAL A 56 0.67 9.98 0.59
CA VAL A 56 1.03 10.27 -0.81
C VAL A 56 1.42 8.97 -1.54
N ILE A 57 2.25 8.14 -0.90
CA ILE A 57 2.68 6.87 -1.48
C ILE A 57 1.48 5.94 -1.71
N GLU A 58 0.60 5.81 -0.72
CA GLU A 58 -0.54 4.89 -0.83
C GLU A 58 -1.55 5.35 -1.87
N ILE A 59 -1.90 6.63 -1.88
CA ILE A 59 -2.84 7.16 -2.87
C ILE A 59 -2.21 7.17 -4.25
N GLY A 60 -1.00 7.68 -4.38
CA GLY A 60 -0.31 7.76 -5.67
C GLY A 60 0.01 6.38 -6.24
N GLY A 61 0.57 5.50 -5.41
CA GLY A 61 0.88 4.13 -5.82
C GLY A 61 -0.38 3.34 -6.14
N GLY A 62 -1.42 3.51 -5.32
CA GLY A 62 -2.71 2.86 -5.58
C GLY A 62 -3.33 3.31 -6.90
N ALA A 63 -3.28 4.61 -7.17
CA ALA A 63 -3.79 5.15 -8.43
C ALA A 63 -3.03 4.60 -9.64
N LEU A 64 -1.70 4.48 -9.53
CA LEU A 64 -0.88 3.90 -10.59
C LEU A 64 -1.23 2.43 -10.83
N LEU A 65 -1.52 1.67 -9.77
CA LEU A 65 -1.95 0.28 -9.92
C LEU A 65 -3.31 0.19 -10.61
N ILE A 66 -4.25 1.06 -10.27
CA ILE A 66 -5.56 1.10 -10.93
C ILE A 66 -5.40 1.41 -12.42
N ALA A 67 -4.54 2.36 -12.75
CA ALA A 67 -4.25 2.74 -14.13
C ALA A 67 -3.36 1.71 -14.84
N ARG A 68 -2.77 0.79 -14.11
CA ARG A 68 -1.84 -0.22 -14.60
C ARG A 68 -0.63 0.42 -15.29
N ARG A 69 -0.09 1.45 -14.64
CA ARG A 69 1.10 2.16 -15.12
C ARG A 69 2.17 2.14 -14.03
N TRP A 70 3.42 1.95 -14.45
CA TRP A 70 4.57 1.91 -13.52
C TRP A 70 4.33 0.90 -12.40
N VAL A 71 3.75 -0.26 -12.73
CA VAL A 71 3.29 -1.23 -11.74
C VAL A 71 4.45 -1.76 -10.89
N ARG A 72 5.56 -2.13 -11.50
CA ARG A 72 6.70 -2.67 -10.74
C ARG A 72 7.28 -1.65 -9.78
N PHE A 73 7.43 -0.41 -10.22
CA PHE A 73 7.92 0.66 -9.37
C PHE A 73 6.95 0.90 -8.20
N SER A 74 5.67 1.03 -8.50
CA SER A 74 4.64 1.23 -7.47
C SER A 74 4.62 0.09 -6.48
N CYS A 75 4.69 -1.16 -6.96
CA CYS A 75 4.71 -2.32 -6.09
C CYS A 75 5.92 -2.34 -5.18
N LEU A 76 7.09 -1.97 -5.68
CA LEU A 76 8.29 -1.90 -4.85
C LEU A 76 8.12 -0.90 -3.72
N VAL A 77 7.69 0.31 -4.04
CA VAL A 77 7.53 1.37 -3.05
C VAL A 77 6.44 1.01 -2.05
N LEU A 78 5.30 0.50 -2.53
CA LEU A 78 4.20 0.09 -1.65
C LEU A 78 4.59 -1.10 -0.78
N ALA A 79 5.32 -2.07 -1.33
CA ALA A 79 5.80 -3.22 -0.55
C ALA A 79 6.74 -2.77 0.58
N LEU A 80 7.65 -1.86 0.29
CA LEU A 80 8.53 -1.31 1.32
C LEU A 80 7.73 -0.59 2.40
N THR A 81 6.72 0.18 2.01
CA THR A 81 5.84 0.88 2.95
C THR A 81 5.10 -0.11 3.85
N MET A 82 4.59 -1.20 3.28
CA MET A 82 3.90 -2.24 4.06
C MET A 82 4.86 -2.98 4.98
N ALA A 83 6.08 -3.26 4.53
CA ALA A 83 7.09 -3.90 5.37
C ALA A 83 7.43 -3.02 6.59
N VAL A 84 7.59 -1.73 6.38
CA VAL A 84 7.82 -0.78 7.47
C VAL A 84 6.64 -0.78 8.45
N ALA A 85 5.42 -0.76 7.94
CA ALA A 85 4.22 -0.79 8.78
C ALA A 85 4.16 -2.06 9.63
N ILE A 86 4.48 -3.21 9.04
CA ILE A 86 4.49 -4.48 9.76
C ILE A 86 5.52 -4.45 10.90
N VAL A 87 6.72 -3.98 10.61
CA VAL A 87 7.80 -3.96 11.60
C VAL A 87 7.54 -2.92 12.69
N VAL A 88 7.19 -1.70 12.30
CA VAL A 88 7.10 -0.58 13.24
C VAL A 88 5.82 -0.64 14.07
N SER A 89 4.67 -0.78 13.44
CA SER A 89 3.40 -0.75 14.17
C SER A 89 2.86 -2.13 14.50
N GLY A 90 3.05 -3.11 13.61
CA GLY A 90 2.58 -4.47 13.85
C GLY A 90 3.39 -5.19 14.91
N LEU A 91 4.64 -5.53 14.59
CA LEU A 91 5.50 -6.30 15.48
C LEU A 91 5.99 -5.46 16.66
N GLY A 92 6.28 -4.18 16.43
CA GLY A 92 6.78 -3.30 17.47
C GLY A 92 5.72 -2.84 18.46
N ARG A 93 4.47 -2.70 18.05
CA ARG A 93 3.42 -2.11 18.88
C ARG A 93 2.15 -2.96 18.98
N GLY A 94 2.12 -4.14 18.35
CA GLY A 94 0.98 -5.04 18.43
C GLY A 94 -0.27 -4.56 17.71
N ASP A 95 -0.11 -3.72 16.71
CA ASP A 95 -1.24 -3.23 15.92
C ASP A 95 -1.72 -4.33 14.97
N ILE A 96 -2.78 -5.04 15.36
CA ILE A 96 -3.26 -6.20 14.59
C ILE A 96 -3.88 -5.78 13.27
N ILE A 97 -4.75 -4.80 13.30
CA ILE A 97 -5.39 -4.24 12.11
C ILE A 97 -5.06 -2.76 12.07
N PRO A 98 -4.43 -2.26 11.00
CA PRO A 98 -4.16 -2.91 9.72
C PRO A 98 -2.80 -3.60 9.61
N SER A 99 -1.90 -3.47 10.58
CA SER A 99 -0.48 -3.77 10.38
C SER A 99 -0.13 -5.26 10.36
N LEU A 100 -0.89 -6.10 11.08
CA LEU A 100 -0.62 -7.55 11.10
C LEU A 100 -1.63 -8.35 10.27
N THR A 101 -2.62 -7.71 9.67
CA THR A 101 -3.63 -8.38 8.84
C THR A 101 -3.63 -7.81 7.43
N LEU A 102 -3.96 -6.55 7.28
CA LEU A 102 -4.09 -5.93 5.97
C LEU A 102 -2.73 -5.70 5.31
N ALA A 103 -1.75 -5.21 6.06
CA ALA A 103 -0.44 -4.89 5.49
C ALA A 103 0.27 -6.14 4.93
N PRO A 104 0.30 -7.29 5.63
CA PRO A 104 0.87 -8.50 5.03
C PRO A 104 0.15 -8.95 3.77
N ALA A 105 -1.18 -8.85 3.75
CA ALA A 105 -1.96 -9.21 2.56
C ALA A 105 -1.62 -8.31 1.38
N LEU A 106 -1.51 -7.01 1.62
CA LEU A 106 -1.13 -6.05 0.59
C LEU A 106 0.32 -6.24 0.14
N LEU A 107 1.22 -6.59 1.06
CA LEU A 107 2.60 -6.91 0.73
C LEU A 107 2.66 -8.11 -0.24
N ILE A 108 1.92 -9.16 0.06
CA ILE A 108 1.85 -10.34 -0.81
C ILE A 108 1.30 -9.94 -2.18
N ALA A 109 0.25 -9.14 -2.23
CA ALA A 109 -0.32 -8.67 -3.50
C ALA A 109 0.71 -7.87 -4.31
N CYS A 110 1.48 -7.01 -3.64
CA CYS A 110 2.53 -6.22 -4.31
C CYS A 110 3.65 -7.11 -4.87
N VAL A 111 4.07 -8.13 -4.12
CA VAL A 111 5.07 -9.09 -4.59
C VAL A 111 4.54 -9.84 -5.81
N TYR A 112 3.29 -10.30 -5.74
CA TYR A 112 2.66 -10.98 -6.87
C TYR A 112 2.65 -10.10 -8.12
N LEU A 113 2.21 -8.84 -7.99
CA LEU A 113 2.13 -7.91 -9.11
C LEU A 113 3.51 -7.52 -9.65
N GLY A 114 4.52 -7.43 -8.78
CA GLY A 114 5.88 -7.13 -9.19
C GLY A 114 6.50 -8.26 -10.02
N THR A 115 6.10 -9.50 -9.75
CA THR A 115 6.59 -10.67 -10.48
C THR A 115 5.69 -11.07 -11.64
N ASN A 116 4.42 -10.67 -11.61
CA ASN A 116 3.43 -10.98 -12.65
C ASN A 116 2.66 -9.69 -13.02
N PRO A 117 3.33 -8.71 -13.62
CA PRO A 117 2.68 -7.44 -13.87
C PRO A 117 1.55 -7.57 -14.89
N PRO A 118 0.44 -6.83 -14.70
CA PRO A 118 -0.65 -6.82 -15.67
C PRO A 118 -0.24 -6.09 -16.94
N MET A 119 -1.04 -6.26 -18.01
CA MET A 119 -0.86 -5.46 -19.21
C MET A 119 -1.04 -3.98 -18.88
N GLN A 120 -0.08 -3.18 -19.33
CA GLN A 120 -0.16 -1.73 -19.14
C GLN A 120 -1.10 -1.12 -20.15
N ARG A 121 -1.70 -0.03 -19.76
CA ARG A 121 -2.59 0.74 -20.63
C ARG A 121 -1.83 1.78 -21.39
#